data_128eef15256653dfe97cfa674d174666
#
_entry.id   128eef15256653dfe97cfa674d174666
#
_cell.length_a   1.000
_cell.length_b   1.000
_cell.length_c   1.000
_cell.angle_alpha   90.00
_cell.angle_beta   90.00
_cell.angle_gamma   90.00
#
_symmetry.space_group_name_H-M   'P 1'
#
loop_
_entity.id
_entity.type
_entity.pdbx_description
1 polymer ?
#
loop_
_entity_poly.entity_id
_entity_poly.type
_entity_poly.pdbx_seq_one_letter_code
_entity_poly.pdbx_strand_id
1 'polypeptide(L)'
;IAVKPGSNGRTVYAVGGTSANQNAQFYRSTNYGLTFQAVGSGWYQSTHPSRADFGARLAVSPADTQRVFAYLIGESKPGDAGYIGVFRSGDGGNSWTLPNAPTGGPYTGSHPNLAVGSPSWTYHQGFYNCALMANPLNADEVLLGGLNLWKSTDGGATFTVQSGYAGGTLGMHVDQQDFRLFSSPNGGVEAWISTDGGIYRSSDFFATPPQVRMTGMQATEFWGHGAGWNEDVFVSGAYHNGVIARRESYPAGGYLQLGGGEPASGYVDPFRNERVVSADIGGALLPAQWGQSASYFGIQQFPNESYWPVDASNMVFDPRTSQRVFVGFENKILGSSDGGQSYSVLATFGTDPTHRMAQLAVAPNQPRTFYAVQRH
;
A
#
# COMPACT_ATOMS: atom_id res chain seq x y z
N ILE A 1 -14.75 9.86 11.05
CA ILE A 1 -16.04 9.99 11.76
C ILE A 1 -16.35 8.66 12.45
N ALA A 2 -16.90 8.71 13.69
CA ALA A 2 -17.45 7.56 14.40
C ALA A 2 -18.77 7.94 15.12
N VAL A 3 -19.68 6.98 15.18
CA VAL A 3 -20.93 7.15 15.94
C VAL A 3 -20.77 6.47 17.29
N LYS A 4 -21.18 7.13 18.36
CA LYS A 4 -21.16 6.54 19.69
C LYS A 4 -22.16 5.40 19.77
N PRO A 5 -21.75 4.16 20.10
CA PRO A 5 -22.64 3.04 20.27
C PRO A 5 -23.72 3.33 21.33
N GLY A 6 -24.94 2.86 21.14
CA GLY A 6 -26.07 3.06 22.07
C GLY A 6 -26.66 4.48 22.07
N SER A 7 -26.13 5.43 21.28
CA SER A 7 -26.68 6.78 21.19
C SER A 7 -27.80 6.93 20.14
N ASN A 8 -28.14 5.86 19.44
CA ASN A 8 -29.07 5.87 18.28
C ASN A 8 -28.72 6.96 17.23
N GLY A 9 -27.41 7.16 17.01
CA GLY A 9 -26.91 8.17 16.07
C GLY A 9 -26.82 9.59 16.63
N ARG A 10 -27.34 9.84 17.82
CA ARG A 10 -27.39 11.20 18.40
C ARG A 10 -25.99 11.79 18.64
N THR A 11 -25.05 10.96 19.12
CA THR A 11 -23.69 11.41 19.38
C THR A 11 -22.76 10.93 18.27
N VAL A 12 -22.09 11.89 17.62
CA VAL A 12 -21.16 11.67 16.53
C VAL A 12 -19.84 12.35 16.86
N TYR A 13 -18.77 11.62 16.66
CA TYR A 13 -17.38 12.08 16.80
C TYR A 13 -16.76 12.30 15.42
N ALA A 14 -15.97 13.35 15.27
CA ALA A 14 -15.23 13.64 14.05
C ALA A 14 -13.83 14.15 14.38
N VAL A 15 -12.88 13.89 13.52
CA VAL A 15 -11.58 14.56 13.48
C VAL A 15 -11.43 15.19 12.12
N GLY A 16 -10.97 16.42 12.06
CA GLY A 16 -10.74 17.13 10.83
C GLY A 16 -10.01 18.44 11.07
N GLY A 17 -9.46 19.01 10.00
CA GLY A 17 -8.91 20.35 9.95
C GLY A 17 -9.80 21.29 9.15
N THR A 18 -9.45 22.56 9.16
CA THR A 18 -10.05 23.58 8.28
C THR A 18 -9.09 23.95 7.15
N SER A 19 -9.56 24.65 6.13
CA SER A 19 -8.69 25.18 5.07
C SER A 19 -7.63 26.14 5.59
N ALA A 20 -7.88 26.80 6.73
CA ALA A 20 -6.94 27.72 7.38
C ALA A 20 -6.04 27.01 8.39
N ASN A 21 -6.46 25.84 8.90
CA ASN A 21 -5.71 25.03 9.85
C ASN A 21 -5.91 23.56 9.51
N GLN A 22 -4.91 22.95 8.92
CA GLN A 22 -4.93 21.54 8.49
C GLN A 22 -4.52 20.57 9.61
N ASN A 23 -4.38 21.04 10.84
CA ASN A 23 -4.08 20.20 11.98
C ASN A 23 -5.34 19.47 12.47
N ALA A 24 -5.16 18.23 12.88
CA ALA A 24 -6.25 17.39 13.37
C ALA A 24 -6.90 17.99 14.63
N GLN A 25 -8.16 18.34 14.56
CA GLN A 25 -8.99 18.81 15.67
C GLN A 25 -10.13 17.82 15.91
N PHE A 26 -10.37 17.49 17.19
CA PHE A 26 -11.50 16.64 17.57
C PHE A 26 -12.77 17.46 17.75
N TYR A 27 -13.88 16.93 17.21
CA TYR A 27 -15.20 17.52 17.27
C TYR A 27 -16.22 16.50 17.77
N ARG A 28 -17.23 16.99 18.48
CA ARG A 28 -18.38 16.18 18.90
C ARG A 28 -19.69 16.86 18.53
N SER A 29 -20.61 16.08 18.00
CA SER A 29 -22.03 16.41 17.85
C SER A 29 -22.84 15.64 18.90
N THR A 30 -23.89 16.25 19.43
CA THR A 30 -24.90 15.63 20.30
C THR A 30 -26.32 15.72 19.71
N ASN A 31 -26.42 16.06 18.43
CA ASN A 31 -27.67 16.30 17.71
C ASN A 31 -27.64 15.66 16.31
N TYR A 32 -27.24 14.40 16.22
CA TYR A 32 -27.25 13.60 14.97
C TYR A 32 -26.31 14.14 13.86
N GLY A 33 -25.24 14.83 14.22
CA GLY A 33 -24.31 15.39 13.24
C GLY A 33 -24.76 16.71 12.63
N LEU A 34 -25.84 17.33 13.12
CA LEU A 34 -26.34 18.61 12.59
C LEU A 34 -25.40 19.78 12.93
N THR A 35 -24.80 19.75 14.11
CA THR A 35 -23.74 20.68 14.50
C THR A 35 -22.64 19.99 15.25
N PHE A 36 -21.43 20.51 15.13
CA PHE A 36 -20.25 20.00 15.81
C PHE A 36 -19.58 21.09 16.64
N GLN A 37 -19.07 20.72 17.79
CA GLN A 37 -18.30 21.59 18.65
C GLN A 37 -16.90 20.99 18.86
N ALA A 38 -15.87 21.82 18.76
CA ALA A 38 -14.52 21.44 19.16
C ALA A 38 -14.50 21.23 20.68
N VAL A 39 -14.10 20.03 21.09
CA VAL A 39 -14.05 19.64 22.51
C VAL A 39 -12.78 18.80 22.74
N GLY A 40 -12.48 18.52 24.02
CA GLY A 40 -11.43 17.60 24.40
C GLY A 40 -10.20 18.32 24.96
N SER A 41 -10.14 18.42 26.29
CA SER A 41 -8.89 18.81 26.98
C SER A 41 -7.84 17.75 26.77
N GLY A 42 -6.55 18.14 26.63
CA GLY A 42 -5.46 17.22 26.37
C GLY A 42 -5.43 16.62 24.95
N TRP A 43 -6.29 17.09 24.04
CA TRP A 43 -6.20 16.74 22.64
C TRP A 43 -4.89 17.23 22.04
N TYR A 44 -4.43 16.54 21.02
CA TYR A 44 -3.21 16.84 20.29
C TYR A 44 -3.11 18.32 19.92
N GLN A 45 -1.95 18.90 20.19
CA GLN A 45 -1.58 20.23 19.73
C GLN A 45 -0.40 20.12 18.78
N SER A 46 -0.55 20.60 17.56
CA SER A 46 0.50 20.59 16.58
C SER A 46 1.74 21.33 17.07
N THR A 47 2.89 20.72 16.90
CA THR A 47 4.19 21.37 17.12
C THR A 47 4.70 22.08 15.87
N HIS A 48 4.02 21.90 14.74
CA HIS A 48 4.38 22.48 13.45
C HIS A 48 3.13 22.92 12.67
N PRO A 49 2.49 24.05 13.04
CA PRO A 49 1.17 24.43 12.51
C PRO A 49 1.15 24.72 11.00
N SER A 50 2.32 24.89 10.36
CA SER A 50 2.44 25.06 8.91
C SER A 50 2.43 23.74 8.12
N ARG A 51 2.41 22.58 8.80
CA ARG A 51 2.38 21.26 8.18
C ARG A 51 1.05 20.58 8.42
N ALA A 52 0.58 19.83 7.42
CA ALA A 52 -0.70 19.17 7.44
C ALA A 52 -0.66 17.81 8.17
N ASP A 53 -1.78 17.45 8.77
CA ASP A 53 -2.06 16.08 9.17
C ASP A 53 -2.77 15.34 8.05
N PHE A 54 -2.38 14.09 7.77
CA PHE A 54 -2.84 13.36 6.59
C PHE A 54 -4.01 12.44 6.88
N GLY A 55 -4.11 11.92 8.09
CA GLY A 55 -5.10 10.92 8.42
C GLY A 55 -5.49 10.88 9.87
N ALA A 56 -6.76 10.54 10.09
CA ALA A 56 -7.27 10.23 11.40
C ALA A 56 -8.27 9.09 11.34
N ARG A 57 -8.25 8.21 12.34
CA ARG A 57 -9.29 7.21 12.54
C ARG A 57 -9.76 7.25 13.98
N LEU A 58 -11.06 7.12 14.13
CA LEU A 58 -11.74 7.04 15.43
C LEU A 58 -12.34 5.65 15.60
N ALA A 59 -12.21 5.11 16.81
CA ALA A 59 -12.90 3.89 17.20
C ALA A 59 -13.52 4.04 18.59
N VAL A 60 -14.72 3.47 18.75
CA VAL A 60 -15.45 3.45 20.02
C VAL A 60 -15.85 2.04 20.31
N SER A 61 -15.50 1.52 21.49
CA SER A 61 -15.91 0.17 21.87
C SER A 61 -17.36 0.16 22.36
N PRO A 62 -18.20 -0.76 21.84
CA PRO A 62 -19.53 -1.01 22.44
C PRO A 62 -19.47 -1.52 23.88
N ALA A 63 -18.36 -2.16 24.32
CA ALA A 63 -18.18 -2.63 25.69
C ALA A 63 -18.06 -1.48 26.70
N ASP A 64 -17.51 -0.34 26.27
CA ASP A 64 -17.48 0.92 27.04
C ASP A 64 -17.62 2.09 26.09
N THR A 65 -18.81 2.63 25.96
CA THR A 65 -19.12 3.72 25.01
C THR A 65 -18.52 5.07 25.38
N GLN A 66 -17.89 5.20 26.54
CA GLN A 66 -17.10 6.37 26.94
C GLN A 66 -15.64 6.23 26.48
N ARG A 67 -15.20 5.02 26.15
CA ARG A 67 -13.85 4.76 25.65
C ARG A 67 -13.78 5.07 24.16
N VAL A 68 -13.07 6.13 23.83
CA VAL A 68 -12.83 6.57 22.46
C VAL A 68 -11.33 6.55 22.16
N PHE A 69 -10.97 5.99 21.05
CA PHE A 69 -9.60 6.00 20.54
C PHE A 69 -9.52 6.85 19.28
N ALA A 70 -8.39 7.52 19.11
CA ALA A 70 -8.07 8.31 17.92
C ALA A 70 -6.64 8.03 17.48
N TYR A 71 -6.46 7.46 16.30
CA TYR A 71 -5.19 7.30 15.65
C TYR A 71 -4.95 8.47 14.73
N LEU A 72 -3.84 9.19 14.92
CA LEU A 72 -3.48 10.38 14.16
C LEU A 72 -2.16 10.18 13.43
N ILE A 73 -2.15 10.57 12.16
CA ILE A 73 -0.99 10.58 11.27
C ILE A 73 -0.87 11.95 10.60
N GLY A 74 0.36 12.46 10.51
CA GLY A 74 0.62 13.72 9.83
C GLY A 74 2.02 14.25 10.05
N GLU A 75 2.34 15.33 9.36
CA GLU A 75 3.64 16.00 9.44
C GLU A 75 3.70 17.11 10.48
N SER A 76 2.58 17.43 11.13
CA SER A 76 2.53 18.47 12.15
C SER A 76 3.31 18.12 13.43
N LYS A 77 3.83 16.89 13.50
CA LYS A 77 4.79 16.44 14.51
C LYS A 77 6.06 15.92 13.80
N PRO A 78 7.01 16.78 13.48
CA PRO A 78 8.23 16.35 12.79
C PRO A 78 9.09 15.43 13.68
N GLY A 79 9.85 14.54 13.02
CA GLY A 79 10.77 13.60 13.66
C GLY A 79 10.21 12.22 13.92
N ASP A 80 8.89 12.02 13.81
CA ASP A 80 8.23 10.73 14.06
C ASP A 80 7.73 10.04 12.77
N ALA A 81 8.31 10.36 11.62
CA ALA A 81 7.98 9.73 10.32
C ALA A 81 6.44 9.61 10.11
N GLY A 82 5.71 10.71 10.32
CA GLY A 82 4.27 10.78 10.13
C GLY A 82 3.42 10.19 11.25
N TYR A 83 3.99 9.62 12.29
CA TYR A 83 3.24 9.09 13.43
C TYR A 83 3.00 10.16 14.49
N ILE A 84 1.75 10.56 14.72
CA ILE A 84 1.38 11.49 15.77
C ILE A 84 1.05 10.74 17.05
N GLY A 85 0.24 9.70 16.98
CA GLY A 85 -0.05 8.87 18.14
C GLY A 85 -1.43 8.21 18.12
N VAL A 86 -1.67 7.34 19.11
CA VAL A 86 -2.99 6.79 19.43
C VAL A 86 -3.47 7.40 20.73
N PHE A 87 -4.39 8.34 20.63
CA PHE A 87 -4.98 9.03 21.76
C PHE A 87 -6.16 8.25 22.32
N ARG A 88 -6.38 8.35 23.62
CA ARG A 88 -7.48 7.69 24.33
C ARG A 88 -8.25 8.70 25.19
N SER A 89 -9.57 8.62 25.09
CA SER A 89 -10.52 9.22 26.02
C SER A 89 -11.26 8.14 26.81
N GLY A 90 -11.51 8.37 28.09
CA GLY A 90 -12.35 7.54 28.95
C GLY A 90 -13.70 8.19 29.30
N ASP A 91 -14.01 9.35 28.75
CA ASP A 91 -15.17 10.18 29.10
C ASP A 91 -15.93 10.71 27.89
N GLY A 92 -15.92 9.96 26.78
CA GLY A 92 -16.64 10.31 25.57
C GLY A 92 -16.08 11.51 24.84
N GLY A 93 -14.75 11.71 24.90
CA GLY A 93 -14.05 12.76 24.18
C GLY A 93 -13.98 14.09 24.94
N ASN A 94 -14.34 14.17 26.23
CA ASN A 94 -14.18 15.41 27.01
C ASN A 94 -12.70 15.63 27.40
N SER A 95 -11.98 14.56 27.70
CA SER A 95 -10.54 14.61 27.95
C SER A 95 -9.81 13.52 27.20
N TRP A 96 -8.54 13.78 26.87
CA TRP A 96 -7.69 12.89 26.07
C TRP A 96 -6.32 12.72 26.74
N THR A 97 -5.79 11.54 26.60
CA THR A 97 -4.42 11.18 26.97
C THR A 97 -3.73 10.50 25.80
N LEU A 98 -2.41 10.55 25.76
CA LEU A 98 -1.58 9.75 24.88
C LEU A 98 -0.90 8.67 25.72
N PRO A 99 -1.50 7.46 25.86
CA PRO A 99 -1.01 6.44 26.79
C PRO A 99 0.39 5.93 26.43
N ASN A 100 0.68 5.93 25.13
CA ASN A 100 1.97 5.54 24.58
C ASN A 100 2.58 6.76 23.90
N ALA A 101 3.16 7.66 24.69
CA ALA A 101 3.74 8.88 24.18
C ALA A 101 4.98 8.58 23.32
N PRO A 102 5.00 8.97 22.04
CA PRO A 102 6.17 8.80 21.19
C PRO A 102 7.38 9.53 21.78
N THR A 103 8.50 8.83 21.86
CA THR A 103 9.75 9.39 22.38
C THR A 103 10.64 10.01 21.32
N GLY A 104 10.14 10.04 20.06
CA GLY A 104 10.85 10.53 18.89
C GLY A 104 11.53 9.41 18.12
N GLY A 105 11.75 9.69 16.85
CA GLY A 105 12.34 8.74 15.91
C GLY A 105 11.36 7.75 15.32
N PRO A 106 11.76 7.10 14.22
CA PRO A 106 10.86 6.28 13.41
C PRO A 106 10.41 5.00 14.12
N TYR A 107 11.20 4.44 15.00
CA TYR A 107 10.87 3.20 15.69
C TYR A 107 11.80 2.91 16.85
N THR A 108 11.25 2.60 18.02
CA THR A 108 12.02 2.05 19.16
C THR A 108 11.37 0.78 19.69
N GLY A 109 12.15 -0.16 20.23
CA GLY A 109 11.61 -1.43 20.73
C GLY A 109 10.58 -1.28 21.86
N SER A 110 10.69 -0.23 22.66
CA SER A 110 9.75 0.08 23.74
C SER A 110 8.57 0.94 23.32
N HIS A 111 8.70 1.61 22.20
CA HIS A 111 7.67 2.47 21.62
C HIS A 111 7.77 2.42 20.11
N PRO A 112 7.10 1.45 19.45
CA PRO A 112 7.12 1.36 18.01
C PRO A 112 6.40 2.55 17.37
N ASN A 113 7.00 3.10 16.32
CA ASN A 113 6.27 3.96 15.41
C ASN A 113 5.32 3.09 14.60
N LEU A 114 4.03 3.18 14.87
CA LEU A 114 3.02 2.29 14.29
C LEU A 114 2.73 2.59 12.82
N ALA A 115 3.22 3.73 12.31
CA ALA A 115 3.02 4.14 10.92
C ALA A 115 4.06 3.54 9.96
N VAL A 116 5.24 3.13 10.46
CA VAL A 116 6.31 2.58 9.60
C VAL A 116 6.25 1.07 9.51
N GLY A 117 6.78 0.51 8.41
CA GLY A 117 6.75 -0.94 8.19
C GLY A 117 7.81 -1.70 9.01
N SER A 118 8.94 -1.08 9.30
CA SER A 118 10.08 -1.71 9.96
C SER A 118 10.83 -0.70 10.84
N PRO A 119 11.54 -1.14 11.88
CA PRO A 119 12.35 -0.26 12.73
C PRO A 119 13.37 0.60 12.01
N SER A 120 13.90 0.14 10.89
CA SER A 120 14.86 0.87 10.06
C SER A 120 14.24 1.82 9.04
N TRP A 121 12.92 1.80 8.87
CA TRP A 121 12.26 2.60 7.86
C TRP A 121 11.89 3.98 8.39
N THR A 122 12.13 4.99 7.58
CA THR A 122 11.63 6.35 7.78
C THR A 122 10.38 6.65 6.95
N TYR A 123 9.95 5.68 6.14
CA TYR A 123 8.81 5.77 5.24
C TYR A 123 7.55 5.25 5.90
N HIS A 124 6.43 5.93 5.67
CA HIS A 124 5.09 5.54 6.10
C HIS A 124 4.08 5.76 4.97
N GLN A 125 2.96 5.07 5.05
CA GLN A 125 1.84 5.22 4.12
C GLN A 125 0.55 5.70 4.84
N GLY A 126 0.67 6.43 5.93
CA GLY A 126 -0.48 6.85 6.72
C GLY A 126 -1.50 7.72 5.98
N PHE A 127 -1.10 8.34 4.88
CA PHE A 127 -2.01 9.01 3.95
C PHE A 127 -2.88 8.01 3.17
N TYR A 128 -2.49 6.76 3.09
CA TYR A 128 -3.14 5.68 2.34
C TYR A 128 -3.63 4.56 3.28
N ASN A 129 -2.77 4.04 4.13
CA ASN A 129 -3.06 2.98 5.10
C ASN A 129 -3.26 3.59 6.50
N CYS A 130 -4.49 3.71 6.93
CA CYS A 130 -4.82 4.25 8.24
C CYS A 130 -6.14 3.66 8.72
N ALA A 131 -6.10 2.63 9.55
CA ALA A 131 -7.26 1.93 10.07
C ALA A 131 -7.20 1.77 11.59
N LEU A 132 -8.36 1.77 12.25
CA LEU A 132 -8.47 1.60 13.70
C LEU A 132 -9.80 0.94 14.05
N MET A 133 -9.76 -0.05 14.94
CA MET A 133 -10.95 -0.76 15.41
C MET A 133 -10.81 -1.12 16.88
N ALA A 134 -11.83 -0.83 17.68
CA ALA A 134 -11.91 -1.25 19.08
C ALA A 134 -12.73 -2.53 19.21
N ASN A 135 -12.31 -3.45 20.08
CA ASN A 135 -13.01 -4.70 20.32
C ASN A 135 -14.38 -4.40 20.97
N PRO A 136 -15.48 -4.92 20.40
CA PRO A 136 -16.81 -4.68 20.92
C PRO A 136 -17.12 -5.37 22.24
N LEU A 137 -16.28 -6.33 22.65
CA LEU A 137 -16.45 -7.11 23.89
C LEU A 137 -15.40 -6.73 24.97
N ASN A 138 -14.34 -6.04 24.61
CA ASN A 138 -13.28 -5.59 25.51
C ASN A 138 -12.80 -4.19 25.11
N ALA A 139 -13.13 -3.17 25.90
CA ALA A 139 -12.82 -1.79 25.61
C ALA A 139 -11.30 -1.44 25.66
N ASP A 140 -10.48 -2.30 26.25
CA ASP A 140 -9.02 -2.12 26.31
C ASP A 140 -8.30 -2.77 25.12
N GLU A 141 -9.02 -3.47 24.26
CA GLU A 141 -8.45 -4.15 23.12
C GLU A 141 -8.70 -3.38 21.82
N VAL A 142 -7.61 -3.05 21.10
CA VAL A 142 -7.63 -2.21 19.91
C VAL A 142 -6.75 -2.80 18.82
N LEU A 143 -7.24 -2.82 17.58
CA LEU A 143 -6.45 -3.09 16.39
C LEU A 143 -6.17 -1.79 15.65
N LEU A 144 -4.93 -1.64 15.20
CA LEU A 144 -4.47 -0.53 14.40
C LEU A 144 -3.82 -1.06 13.11
N GLY A 145 -4.21 -0.50 11.99
CA GLY A 145 -3.69 -0.83 10.66
C GLY A 145 -2.94 0.33 10.03
N GLY A 146 -1.80 -0.01 9.52
CA GLY A 146 -0.93 0.79 8.67
C GLY A 146 -0.26 -0.15 7.68
N LEU A 147 1.05 -0.01 7.49
CA LEU A 147 1.88 -1.02 6.81
C LEU A 147 1.85 -2.38 7.52
N ASN A 148 1.73 -2.36 8.84
CA ASN A 148 1.55 -3.55 9.67
C ASN A 148 0.17 -3.55 10.34
N LEU A 149 -0.24 -4.73 10.81
CA LEU A 149 -1.33 -4.87 11.75
C LEU A 149 -0.78 -4.91 13.19
N TRP A 150 -1.24 -4.00 14.02
CA TRP A 150 -0.86 -3.88 15.42
C TRP A 150 -2.06 -4.16 16.33
N LYS A 151 -1.80 -4.70 17.52
CA LYS A 151 -2.82 -4.95 18.54
C LYS A 151 -2.35 -4.44 19.90
N SER A 152 -3.26 -3.74 20.59
CA SER A 152 -3.14 -3.40 22.02
C SER A 152 -4.18 -4.17 22.79
N THR A 153 -3.84 -4.56 24.03
CA THR A 153 -4.74 -5.19 25.01
C THR A 153 -4.81 -4.42 26.33
N ASP A 154 -4.20 -3.24 26.38
CA ASP A 154 -4.06 -2.39 27.58
C ASP A 154 -4.56 -0.95 27.33
N GLY A 155 -5.52 -0.80 26.44
CA GLY A 155 -6.13 0.50 26.12
C GLY A 155 -5.18 1.44 25.39
N GLY A 156 -4.31 0.92 24.52
CA GLY A 156 -3.42 1.70 23.68
C GLY A 156 -2.12 2.11 24.36
N ALA A 157 -1.78 1.55 25.52
CA ALA A 157 -0.52 1.86 26.21
C ALA A 157 0.66 1.12 25.55
N THR A 158 0.45 -0.12 25.13
CA THR A 158 1.43 -0.87 24.34
C THR A 158 0.80 -1.51 23.11
N PHE A 159 1.61 -1.71 22.08
CA PHE A 159 1.19 -2.37 20.85
C PHE A 159 2.17 -3.48 20.46
N THR A 160 1.62 -4.62 20.03
CA THR A 160 2.39 -5.74 19.49
C THR A 160 2.01 -5.97 18.04
N VAL A 161 3.00 -6.25 17.19
CA VAL A 161 2.76 -6.57 15.79
C VAL A 161 2.06 -7.93 15.67
N GLN A 162 1.01 -7.99 14.87
CA GLN A 162 0.25 -9.21 14.60
C GLN A 162 0.57 -9.79 13.22
N SER A 163 0.80 -8.93 12.23
CA SER A 163 1.19 -9.30 10.87
C SER A 163 1.83 -8.12 10.17
N GLY A 164 2.79 -8.36 9.30
CA GLY A 164 3.40 -7.35 8.45
C GLY A 164 4.92 -7.45 8.37
N TYR A 165 5.55 -6.38 7.91
CA TYR A 165 7.00 -6.28 7.75
C TYR A 165 7.77 -6.36 9.06
N ALA A 166 7.18 -5.89 10.15
CA ALA A 166 7.79 -5.95 11.49
C ALA A 166 7.63 -7.31 12.17
N GLY A 167 7.00 -8.29 11.50
CA GLY A 167 6.78 -9.64 12.02
C GLY A 167 5.31 -9.94 12.30
N GLY A 168 5.07 -10.78 13.31
CA GLY A 168 3.73 -11.28 13.66
C GLY A 168 3.49 -12.68 13.13
N THR A 169 2.39 -13.31 13.57
CA THR A 169 2.10 -14.74 13.31
C THR A 169 0.82 -14.98 12.54
N LEU A 170 0.03 -13.95 12.24
CA LEU A 170 -1.28 -14.14 11.59
C LEU A 170 -1.20 -14.42 10.09
N GLY A 171 -0.06 -14.18 9.43
CA GLY A 171 0.14 -14.49 8.03
C GLY A 171 -0.76 -13.72 7.07
N MET A 172 -1.15 -12.49 7.43
CA MET A 172 -1.94 -11.61 6.59
C MET A 172 -1.03 -10.78 5.69
N HIS A 173 -1.57 -10.33 4.56
CA HIS A 173 -0.90 -9.35 3.73
C HIS A 173 -0.70 -8.03 4.50
N VAL A 174 0.33 -7.30 4.13
CA VAL A 174 0.62 -5.94 4.61
C VAL A 174 -0.41 -4.92 4.10
N ASP A 175 -0.23 -3.64 4.43
CA ASP A 175 -0.99 -2.52 3.88
C ASP A 175 -2.49 -2.60 4.21
N GLN A 176 -2.78 -2.35 5.48
CA GLN A 176 -4.13 -2.47 6.04
C GLN A 176 -4.99 -1.29 5.61
N GLN A 177 -6.09 -1.55 4.88
CA GLN A 177 -6.93 -0.51 4.28
C GLN A 177 -8.12 -0.09 5.15
N ASP A 178 -8.90 -1.07 5.60
CA ASP A 178 -10.12 -0.79 6.36
C ASP A 178 -10.49 -1.94 7.29
N PHE A 179 -11.14 -1.57 8.39
CA PHE A 179 -11.58 -2.50 9.43
C PHE A 179 -13.09 -2.37 9.63
N ARG A 180 -13.79 -3.49 9.69
CA ARG A 180 -15.23 -3.55 9.92
C ARG A 180 -15.62 -4.59 10.96
N LEU A 181 -16.67 -4.27 11.72
CA LEU A 181 -17.34 -5.19 12.63
C LEU A 181 -18.73 -5.53 12.11
N PHE A 182 -19.06 -6.79 12.14
CA PHE A 182 -20.39 -7.28 11.77
C PHE A 182 -20.95 -8.17 12.87
N SER A 183 -22.25 -8.11 13.06
CA SER A 183 -22.93 -9.10 13.89
C SER A 183 -22.94 -10.44 13.16
N SER A 184 -22.50 -11.49 13.85
CA SER A 184 -22.58 -12.84 13.31
C SER A 184 -24.03 -13.34 13.38
N PRO A 185 -24.49 -14.15 12.40
CA PRO A 185 -25.80 -14.81 12.47
C PRO A 185 -26.01 -15.63 13.74
N ASN A 186 -24.95 -16.09 14.37
CA ASN A 186 -24.97 -16.90 15.60
C ASN A 186 -24.90 -16.03 16.89
N GLY A 187 -25.11 -14.72 16.80
CA GLY A 187 -25.11 -13.81 17.94
C GLY A 187 -23.75 -13.33 18.42
N GLY A 188 -22.66 -13.70 17.74
CA GLY A 188 -21.32 -13.20 17.99
C GLY A 188 -20.98 -11.95 17.17
N VAL A 189 -19.73 -11.52 17.25
CA VAL A 189 -19.19 -10.43 16.45
C VAL A 189 -18.06 -10.96 15.56
N GLU A 190 -18.08 -10.55 14.33
CA GLU A 190 -17.02 -10.82 13.36
C GLU A 190 -16.25 -9.55 13.05
N ALA A 191 -14.94 -9.64 13.13
CA ALA A 191 -14.04 -8.59 12.68
C ALA A 191 -13.50 -8.92 11.29
N TRP A 192 -13.53 -7.94 10.41
CA TRP A 192 -13.09 -8.06 9.03
C TRP A 192 -12.04 -7.00 8.74
N ILE A 193 -11.00 -7.40 8.04
CA ILE A 193 -9.90 -6.53 7.61
C ILE A 193 -9.73 -6.69 6.11
N SER A 194 -9.68 -5.56 5.39
CA SER A 194 -9.20 -5.51 4.00
C SER A 194 -7.77 -5.01 3.96
N THR A 195 -6.98 -5.60 3.08
CA THR A 195 -5.59 -5.25 2.80
C THR A 195 -5.40 -5.15 1.29
N ASP A 196 -4.24 -4.69 0.84
CA ASP A 196 -3.90 -4.68 -0.59
C ASP A 196 -3.83 -6.09 -1.20
N GLY A 197 -3.62 -7.13 -0.39
CA GLY A 197 -3.59 -8.54 -0.82
C GLY A 197 -4.86 -9.33 -0.54
N GLY A 198 -5.92 -8.73 0.01
CA GLY A 198 -7.18 -9.43 0.18
C GLY A 198 -7.98 -9.13 1.44
N ILE A 199 -8.96 -9.98 1.71
CA ILE A 199 -9.93 -9.82 2.79
C ILE A 199 -9.79 -10.97 3.80
N TYR A 200 -9.78 -10.60 5.07
CA TYR A 200 -9.62 -11.52 6.19
C TYR A 200 -10.77 -11.37 7.19
N ARG A 201 -11.23 -12.50 7.73
CA ARG A 201 -12.30 -12.57 8.72
C ARG A 201 -11.82 -13.27 9.98
N SER A 202 -12.14 -12.71 11.13
CA SER A 202 -11.89 -13.29 12.45
C SER A 202 -13.15 -13.27 13.30
N SER A 203 -13.36 -14.32 14.09
CA SER A 203 -14.41 -14.40 15.12
C SER A 203 -13.89 -14.20 16.54
N ASP A 204 -12.58 -14.02 16.71
CA ASP A 204 -11.88 -13.87 17.99
C ASP A 204 -11.04 -12.60 18.06
N PHE A 205 -11.40 -11.59 17.24
CA PHE A 205 -10.70 -10.32 17.15
C PHE A 205 -9.21 -10.47 16.83
N PHE A 206 -8.90 -11.36 15.89
CA PHE A 206 -7.54 -11.66 15.42
C PHE A 206 -6.60 -12.14 16.56
N ALA A 207 -7.12 -12.94 17.47
CA ALA A 207 -6.31 -13.65 18.45
C ALA A 207 -5.63 -14.89 17.86
N THR A 208 -6.26 -15.48 16.83
CA THR A 208 -5.70 -16.59 16.06
C THR A 208 -5.67 -16.25 14.56
N PRO A 209 -4.93 -17.03 13.73
CA PRO A 209 -4.88 -16.80 12.28
C PRO A 209 -6.28 -16.71 11.66
N PRO A 210 -6.58 -15.65 10.90
CA PRO A 210 -7.89 -15.38 10.36
C PRO A 210 -8.21 -16.27 9.16
N GLN A 211 -9.50 -16.32 8.83
CA GLN A 211 -9.95 -16.94 7.59
C GLN A 211 -9.75 -15.99 6.41
N VAL A 212 -9.07 -16.46 5.38
CA VAL A 212 -8.98 -15.77 4.08
C VAL A 212 -10.35 -15.85 3.40
N ARG A 213 -10.85 -14.74 2.89
CA ARG A 213 -12.18 -14.60 2.28
C ARG A 213 -12.11 -14.08 0.84
N MET A 214 -11.26 -14.71 0.03
CA MET A 214 -11.05 -14.33 -1.37
C MET A 214 -11.55 -15.38 -2.38
N THR A 215 -12.01 -16.52 -1.92
CA THR A 215 -12.51 -17.57 -2.83
C THR A 215 -13.68 -17.05 -3.67
N GLY A 216 -13.54 -17.11 -4.99
CA GLY A 216 -14.51 -16.59 -5.95
C GLY A 216 -14.37 -15.10 -6.26
N MET A 217 -13.51 -14.37 -5.59
CA MET A 217 -13.13 -13.01 -6.02
C MET A 217 -12.19 -13.10 -7.22
N GLN A 218 -12.53 -12.39 -8.28
CA GLN A 218 -11.71 -12.28 -9.49
C GLN A 218 -11.39 -10.80 -9.71
N ALA A 219 -10.66 -10.21 -8.77
CA ALA A 219 -10.26 -8.83 -8.82
C ALA A 219 -8.74 -8.76 -8.72
N THR A 220 -8.10 -8.26 -9.78
CA THR A 220 -6.68 -7.94 -9.82
C THR A 220 -6.50 -6.71 -10.69
N GLU A 221 -5.79 -5.73 -10.20
CA GLU A 221 -5.44 -4.55 -10.95
C GLU A 221 -4.10 -4.77 -11.64
N PHE A 222 -4.12 -4.79 -12.97
CA PHE A 222 -2.92 -4.86 -13.79
C PHE A 222 -2.59 -3.49 -14.36
N TRP A 223 -1.40 -3.01 -14.10
CA TRP A 223 -0.94 -1.72 -14.62
C TRP A 223 -0.23 -1.81 -15.96
N GLY A 224 0.23 -2.98 -16.32
CA GLY A 224 0.80 -3.26 -17.63
C GLY A 224 0.95 -4.74 -17.85
N HIS A 225 0.93 -5.14 -19.13
CA HIS A 225 1.06 -6.53 -19.49
C HIS A 225 1.84 -6.72 -20.78
N GLY A 226 2.46 -7.88 -20.94
CA GLY A 226 3.05 -8.38 -22.17
C GLY A 226 2.42 -9.69 -22.59
N ALA A 227 2.30 -9.90 -23.88
CA ALA A 227 1.82 -11.14 -24.50
C ALA A 227 2.85 -11.69 -25.48
N GLY A 228 2.96 -13.01 -25.56
CA GLY A 228 3.81 -13.70 -26.52
C GLY A 228 3.24 -13.68 -27.93
N TRP A 229 4.10 -13.81 -28.96
CA TRP A 229 3.69 -13.82 -30.36
C TRP A 229 3.53 -15.25 -30.91
N ASN A 230 4.39 -16.15 -30.44
CA ASN A 230 4.45 -17.52 -30.98
C ASN A 230 3.94 -18.57 -30.01
N GLU A 231 3.66 -18.18 -28.79
CA GLU A 231 3.10 -18.98 -27.71
C GLU A 231 2.21 -18.07 -26.87
N ASP A 232 1.09 -18.58 -26.37
CA ASP A 232 0.23 -17.85 -25.42
C ASP A 232 0.93 -17.67 -24.09
N VAL A 233 1.83 -16.71 -24.05
CA VAL A 233 2.50 -16.25 -22.84
C VAL A 233 1.89 -14.93 -22.41
N PHE A 234 1.65 -14.81 -21.12
CA PHE A 234 1.21 -13.59 -20.47
C PHE A 234 2.12 -13.30 -19.30
N VAL A 235 2.53 -12.04 -19.15
CA VAL A 235 3.20 -11.52 -17.95
C VAL A 235 2.61 -10.17 -17.60
N SER A 236 2.37 -9.92 -16.33
CA SER A 236 1.78 -8.65 -15.88
C SER A 236 2.25 -8.27 -14.49
N GLY A 237 2.42 -6.97 -14.28
CA GLY A 237 2.53 -6.39 -12.97
C GLY A 237 1.14 -6.23 -12.36
N ALA A 238 0.90 -6.95 -11.26
CA ALA A 238 -0.31 -6.83 -10.47
C ALA A 238 -0.01 -5.88 -9.29
N TYR A 239 -0.59 -4.68 -9.35
CA TYR A 239 -0.34 -3.63 -8.36
C TYR A 239 -0.57 -4.17 -6.94
N HIS A 240 0.39 -3.93 -6.04
CA HIS A 240 0.49 -4.47 -4.66
C HIS A 240 0.60 -6.00 -4.54
N ASN A 241 0.52 -6.75 -5.66
CA ASN A 241 0.49 -8.22 -5.63
C ASN A 241 1.61 -8.86 -6.46
N GLY A 242 2.55 -8.06 -6.93
CA GLY A 242 3.75 -8.53 -7.62
C GLY A 242 3.53 -8.91 -9.07
N VAL A 243 4.44 -9.70 -9.61
CA VAL A 243 4.46 -10.12 -11.02
C VAL A 243 3.88 -11.50 -11.17
N ILE A 244 2.89 -11.63 -12.04
CA ILE A 244 2.35 -12.94 -12.43
C ILE A 244 2.63 -13.23 -13.90
N ALA A 245 2.88 -14.50 -14.21
CA ALA A 245 3.09 -14.97 -15.57
C ALA A 245 2.43 -16.32 -15.82
N ARG A 246 2.04 -16.56 -17.07
CA ARG A 246 1.44 -17.81 -17.52
C ARG A 246 1.96 -18.17 -18.90
N ARG A 247 2.16 -19.47 -19.15
CA ARG A 247 2.40 -20.03 -20.49
C ARG A 247 1.21 -20.87 -20.94
N GLU A 248 1.07 -21.04 -22.25
CA GLU A 248 0.06 -21.90 -22.88
C GLU A 248 0.08 -23.34 -22.33
N SER A 249 1.28 -23.86 -22.06
CA SER A 249 1.50 -25.21 -21.52
C SER A 249 1.02 -25.42 -20.08
N TYR A 250 0.66 -24.33 -19.35
CA TYR A 250 0.20 -24.44 -17.97
C TYR A 250 -1.29 -24.82 -17.91
N PRO A 251 -1.72 -25.57 -16.88
CA PRO A 251 -3.13 -25.93 -16.73
C PRO A 251 -4.03 -24.69 -16.60
N ALA A 252 -5.31 -24.87 -16.84
CA ALA A 252 -6.29 -23.79 -16.66
C ALA A 252 -6.22 -23.23 -15.24
N GLY A 253 -6.07 -21.90 -15.12
CA GLY A 253 -5.87 -21.22 -13.83
C GLY A 253 -4.47 -21.35 -13.24
N GLY A 254 -3.53 -22.03 -13.92
CA GLY A 254 -2.14 -22.11 -13.50
C GLY A 254 -1.34 -20.88 -13.92
N TYR A 255 -0.77 -20.16 -12.96
CA TYR A 255 0.24 -19.13 -13.20
C TYR A 255 1.34 -19.22 -12.16
N LEU A 256 2.45 -18.57 -12.48
CA LEU A 256 3.57 -18.37 -11.57
C LEU A 256 3.51 -16.96 -11.01
N GLN A 257 3.74 -16.83 -9.73
CA GLN A 257 4.12 -15.57 -9.13
C GLN A 257 5.65 -15.48 -9.20
N LEU A 258 6.14 -14.49 -9.94
CA LEU A 258 7.58 -14.33 -10.19
C LEU A 258 8.26 -13.47 -9.13
N GLY A 259 7.52 -12.63 -8.43
CA GLY A 259 8.04 -11.76 -7.38
C GLY A 259 6.92 -11.01 -6.70
N GLY A 260 7.25 -10.36 -5.59
CA GLY A 260 6.38 -9.39 -4.90
C GLY A 260 6.56 -7.99 -5.47
N GLY A 261 6.14 -6.98 -4.69
CA GLY A 261 6.32 -5.58 -5.01
C GLY A 261 5.14 -4.96 -5.75
N GLU A 262 5.40 -3.83 -6.38
CA GLU A 262 4.40 -2.98 -7.03
C GLU A 262 4.73 -2.74 -8.52
N PRO A 263 4.95 -3.80 -9.31
CA PRO A 263 5.36 -3.65 -10.70
C PRO A 263 4.24 -3.07 -11.57
N ALA A 264 4.63 -2.13 -12.43
CA ALA A 264 3.70 -1.48 -13.35
C ALA A 264 3.76 -2.06 -14.77
N SER A 265 4.67 -2.96 -15.06
CA SER A 265 4.95 -3.41 -16.43
C SER A 265 5.09 -4.92 -16.55
N GLY A 266 4.91 -5.39 -17.76
CA GLY A 266 5.25 -6.75 -18.14
C GLY A 266 5.56 -6.78 -19.64
N TYR A 267 6.66 -7.42 -20.02
CA TYR A 267 7.13 -7.52 -21.39
C TYR A 267 7.50 -8.96 -21.72
N VAL A 268 7.11 -9.43 -22.88
CA VAL A 268 7.49 -10.76 -23.41
C VAL A 268 8.44 -10.54 -24.58
N ASP A 269 9.57 -11.23 -24.57
CA ASP A 269 10.49 -11.23 -25.70
C ASP A 269 9.80 -11.84 -26.94
N PRO A 270 9.67 -11.09 -28.04
CA PRO A 270 8.92 -11.54 -29.20
C PRO A 270 9.53 -12.74 -29.93
N PHE A 271 10.79 -13.07 -29.68
CA PHE A 271 11.50 -14.18 -30.31
C PHE A 271 11.67 -15.39 -29.37
N ARG A 272 11.59 -15.14 -28.08
CA ARG A 272 11.78 -16.14 -27.02
C ARG A 272 10.70 -15.93 -25.96
N ASN A 273 9.51 -16.44 -26.23
CA ASN A 273 8.34 -16.15 -25.43
C ASN A 273 8.44 -16.63 -23.97
N GLU A 274 9.32 -17.61 -23.67
CA GLU A 274 9.65 -17.98 -22.30
C GLU A 274 10.42 -16.89 -21.54
N ARG A 275 10.99 -15.92 -22.24
CA ARG A 275 11.74 -14.81 -21.66
C ARG A 275 10.82 -13.62 -21.43
N VAL A 276 10.64 -13.30 -20.17
CA VAL A 276 9.78 -12.18 -19.74
C VAL A 276 10.58 -11.18 -18.91
N VAL A 277 10.12 -9.93 -18.90
CA VAL A 277 10.73 -8.84 -18.14
C VAL A 277 9.64 -8.08 -17.41
N SER A 278 9.90 -7.67 -16.19
CA SER A 278 9.06 -6.76 -15.43
C SER A 278 9.92 -5.91 -14.49
N ALA A 279 9.44 -4.73 -14.14
CA ALA A 279 10.20 -3.75 -13.41
C ALA A 279 10.82 -4.30 -12.11
N ASP A 280 10.05 -4.89 -11.23
CA ASP A 280 10.53 -5.27 -9.90
C ASP A 280 11.34 -6.58 -9.87
N ILE A 281 11.18 -7.43 -10.86
CA ILE A 281 11.89 -8.72 -10.91
C ILE A 281 13.09 -8.72 -11.85
N GLY A 282 13.19 -7.75 -12.75
CA GLY A 282 14.12 -7.80 -13.87
C GLY A 282 13.69 -8.79 -14.92
N GLY A 283 14.57 -9.72 -15.32
CA GLY A 283 14.30 -10.75 -16.32
C GLY A 283 14.05 -12.12 -15.72
N ALA A 284 13.09 -12.86 -16.27
CA ALA A 284 12.84 -14.25 -15.89
C ALA A 284 12.66 -15.15 -17.12
N LEU A 285 13.10 -16.40 -17.00
CA LEU A 285 12.81 -17.48 -17.94
C LEU A 285 11.70 -18.35 -17.34
N LEU A 286 10.56 -18.38 -17.97
CA LEU A 286 9.43 -19.19 -17.56
C LEU A 286 9.69 -20.68 -17.82
N PRO A 287 9.50 -21.58 -16.86
CA PRO A 287 9.67 -23.02 -17.06
C PRO A 287 8.63 -23.55 -18.06
N ALA A 288 8.99 -24.65 -18.75
CA ALA A 288 8.08 -25.30 -19.68
C ALA A 288 6.87 -25.96 -18.98
N GLN A 289 7.03 -26.35 -17.71
CA GLN A 289 5.99 -27.03 -16.94
C GLN A 289 5.59 -26.21 -15.71
N TRP A 290 4.30 -26.13 -15.46
CA TRP A 290 3.75 -25.50 -14.27
C TRP A 290 4.22 -26.21 -12.99
N GLY A 291 4.45 -25.44 -11.94
CA GLY A 291 4.95 -25.94 -10.66
C GLY A 291 6.49 -26.01 -10.56
N GLN A 292 7.19 -25.77 -11.65
CA GLN A 292 8.64 -25.57 -11.62
C GLN A 292 8.96 -24.09 -11.36
N SER A 293 10.13 -23.81 -10.80
CA SER A 293 10.59 -22.45 -10.55
C SER A 293 11.11 -21.78 -11.81
N ALA A 294 10.82 -20.49 -11.97
CA ALA A 294 11.47 -19.67 -12.98
C ALA A 294 12.95 -19.48 -12.64
N SER A 295 13.78 -19.28 -13.65
CA SER A 295 15.15 -18.81 -13.48
C SER A 295 15.27 -17.36 -13.88
N TYR A 296 16.12 -16.59 -13.17
CA TYR A 296 16.21 -15.15 -13.34
C TYR A 296 17.51 -14.75 -14.03
N PHE A 297 17.46 -13.65 -14.78
CA PHE A 297 18.64 -13.03 -15.38
C PHE A 297 18.61 -11.51 -15.11
N GLY A 298 19.78 -10.91 -15.01
CA GLY A 298 19.90 -9.48 -14.78
C GLY A 298 19.50 -8.64 -15.99
N ILE A 299 18.76 -7.59 -15.75
CA ILE A 299 18.60 -6.47 -16.67
C ILE A 299 18.91 -5.18 -15.94
N GLN A 300 19.28 -4.14 -16.66
CA GLN A 300 19.33 -2.80 -16.07
C GLN A 300 17.92 -2.29 -15.88
N GLN A 301 17.56 -2.00 -14.65
CA GLN A 301 16.28 -1.38 -14.30
C GLN A 301 16.42 0.14 -14.21
N PHE A 302 15.34 0.84 -14.51
CA PHE A 302 15.28 2.29 -14.42
C PHE A 302 14.39 2.72 -13.25
N PRO A 303 14.76 3.82 -12.55
CA PRO A 303 13.92 4.38 -11.49
C PRO A 303 12.50 4.68 -11.99
N ASN A 304 11.53 4.45 -11.13
CA ASN A 304 10.11 4.75 -11.36
C ASN A 304 9.46 4.03 -12.57
N GLU A 305 10.08 2.96 -13.08
CA GLU A 305 9.40 2.10 -14.06
C GLU A 305 8.29 1.28 -13.36
N SER A 306 8.40 1.03 -12.05
CA SER A 306 7.48 0.15 -11.33
C SER A 306 6.07 0.72 -11.29
N TYR A 307 5.75 1.68 -10.46
CA TYR A 307 4.36 2.17 -10.40
C TYR A 307 4.18 3.68 -10.60
N TRP A 308 5.24 4.40 -10.68
CA TRP A 308 5.22 5.82 -11.06
C TRP A 308 6.07 6.04 -12.32
N PRO A 309 5.55 5.73 -13.51
CA PRO A 309 6.31 5.81 -14.76
C PRO A 309 6.57 7.27 -15.16
N VAL A 310 7.30 7.99 -14.32
CA VAL A 310 7.60 9.40 -14.55
C VAL A 310 8.95 9.60 -15.24
N ASP A 311 9.90 8.69 -15.05
CA ASP A 311 11.28 8.84 -15.51
C ASP A 311 11.64 7.92 -16.67
N ALA A 312 10.87 6.85 -16.90
CA ALA A 312 11.09 5.92 -17.99
C ALA A 312 9.83 5.71 -18.83
N SER A 313 10.01 5.34 -20.08
CA SER A 313 8.96 4.89 -20.98
C SER A 313 8.77 3.38 -20.89
N ASN A 314 7.81 2.85 -21.68
CA ASN A 314 7.73 1.44 -21.95
C ASN A 314 9.02 0.90 -22.62
N MET A 315 9.34 -0.38 -22.36
CA MET A 315 10.39 -1.11 -23.09
C MET A 315 9.90 -1.53 -24.46
N VAL A 316 10.75 -1.40 -25.47
CA VAL A 316 10.44 -1.77 -26.84
C VAL A 316 11.54 -2.67 -27.39
N PHE A 317 11.16 -3.81 -27.98
CA PHE A 317 12.09 -4.71 -28.66
C PHE A 317 12.25 -4.30 -30.13
N ASP A 318 13.47 -4.49 -30.67
CA ASP A 318 13.69 -4.45 -32.11
C ASP A 318 12.89 -5.62 -32.75
N PRO A 319 12.02 -5.37 -33.73
CA PRO A 319 11.19 -6.41 -34.33
C PRO A 319 11.99 -7.50 -35.08
N ARG A 320 13.31 -7.43 -35.15
CA ARG A 320 14.17 -8.35 -35.87
C ARG A 320 15.09 -9.17 -34.96
N THR A 321 15.27 -8.79 -33.70
CA THR A 321 16.16 -9.48 -32.76
C THR A 321 15.87 -9.13 -31.30
N SER A 322 15.81 -10.16 -30.46
CA SER A 322 15.60 -10.03 -29.02
C SER A 322 16.76 -9.35 -28.27
N GLN A 323 17.93 -9.27 -28.87
CA GLN A 323 19.10 -8.66 -28.21
C GLN A 323 19.02 -7.11 -28.20
N ARG A 324 18.25 -6.54 -29.12
CA ARG A 324 18.11 -5.09 -29.22
C ARG A 324 16.83 -4.62 -28.53
N VAL A 325 17.04 -3.86 -27.48
CA VAL A 325 15.95 -3.33 -26.63
C VAL A 325 16.15 -1.84 -26.48
N PHE A 326 15.04 -1.10 -26.44
CA PHE A 326 15.05 0.35 -26.31
C PHE A 326 14.14 0.78 -25.16
N VAL A 327 14.55 1.86 -24.49
CA VAL A 327 13.74 2.50 -23.43
C VAL A 327 13.97 4.00 -23.45
N GLY A 328 12.93 4.77 -23.20
CA GLY A 328 13.06 6.20 -22.94
C GLY A 328 13.31 6.40 -21.43
N PHE A 329 14.31 7.18 -21.09
CA PHE A 329 14.63 7.52 -19.72
C PHE A 329 15.03 8.99 -19.62
N GLU A 330 14.40 9.74 -18.73
CA GLU A 330 14.54 11.19 -18.70
C GLU A 330 14.24 11.79 -20.10
N ASN A 331 15.08 12.71 -20.57
CA ASN A 331 15.02 13.31 -21.91
C ASN A 331 15.79 12.51 -22.98
N LYS A 332 16.02 11.20 -22.76
CA LYS A 332 16.91 10.37 -23.61
C LYS A 332 16.18 9.14 -24.15
N ILE A 333 16.64 8.66 -25.27
CA ILE A 333 16.38 7.28 -25.74
C ILE A 333 17.66 6.48 -25.52
N LEU A 334 17.52 5.37 -24.82
CA LEU A 334 18.59 4.43 -24.54
C LEU A 334 18.38 3.16 -25.37
N GLY A 335 19.47 2.56 -25.81
CA GLY A 335 19.47 1.30 -26.55
C GLY A 335 20.42 0.28 -25.92
N SER A 336 19.96 -0.96 -25.89
CA SER A 336 20.71 -2.15 -25.51
C SER A 336 20.99 -3.00 -26.73
N SER A 337 22.11 -3.74 -26.72
CA SER A 337 22.44 -4.80 -27.69
C SER A 337 22.63 -6.16 -27.04
N ASP A 338 22.38 -6.28 -25.74
CA ASP A 338 22.56 -7.48 -24.91
C ASP A 338 21.27 -7.93 -24.20
N GLY A 339 20.12 -7.53 -24.75
CA GLY A 339 18.81 -7.90 -24.22
C GLY A 339 18.42 -7.16 -22.95
N GLY A 340 18.94 -5.95 -22.73
CA GLY A 340 18.57 -5.10 -21.61
C GLY A 340 19.52 -5.22 -20.41
N GLN A 341 20.63 -5.94 -20.52
CA GLN A 341 21.60 -6.05 -19.42
C GLN A 341 22.39 -4.75 -19.24
N SER A 342 22.68 -4.06 -20.35
CA SER A 342 23.28 -2.73 -20.33
C SER A 342 22.67 -1.83 -21.40
N TYR A 343 22.77 -0.52 -21.18
CA TYR A 343 22.22 0.48 -22.11
C TYR A 343 23.24 1.58 -22.41
N SER A 344 23.15 2.11 -23.61
CA SER A 344 23.87 3.31 -24.04
C SER A 344 22.90 4.36 -24.55
N VAL A 345 23.27 5.63 -24.44
CA VAL A 345 22.46 6.75 -24.97
C VAL A 345 22.52 6.75 -26.50
N LEU A 346 21.36 6.66 -27.14
CA LEU A 346 21.21 6.79 -28.59
C LEU A 346 20.88 8.20 -29.01
N ALA A 347 20.04 8.91 -28.24
CA ALA A 347 19.63 10.27 -28.52
C ALA A 347 19.29 11.00 -27.21
N THR A 348 19.51 12.33 -27.22
CA THR A 348 19.10 13.24 -26.14
C THR A 348 18.24 14.34 -26.74
N PHE A 349 17.13 14.67 -26.10
CA PHE A 349 16.14 15.64 -26.58
C PHE A 349 16.07 16.85 -25.65
N GLY A 350 16.53 17.99 -26.17
CA GLY A 350 16.62 19.21 -25.37
C GLY A 350 17.67 19.14 -24.26
N THR A 351 17.74 20.20 -23.47
CA THR A 351 18.68 20.35 -22.35
C THR A 351 18.05 20.23 -20.97
N ASP A 352 16.71 20.21 -20.92
CA ASP A 352 15.96 20.15 -19.66
C ASP A 352 15.69 18.69 -19.28
N PRO A 353 16.31 18.17 -18.21
CA PRO A 353 16.13 16.79 -17.77
C PRO A 353 14.76 16.54 -17.13
N THR A 354 13.96 17.58 -16.87
CA THR A 354 12.58 17.41 -16.37
C THR A 354 11.61 17.01 -17.47
N HIS A 355 11.99 17.16 -18.74
CA HIS A 355 11.23 16.65 -19.88
C HIS A 355 11.51 15.16 -20.05
N ARG A 356 10.50 14.33 -19.88
CA ARG A 356 10.65 12.88 -19.78
C ARG A 356 10.02 12.15 -20.95
N MET A 357 10.69 11.11 -21.43
CA MET A 357 10.13 10.19 -22.42
C MET A 357 9.01 9.37 -21.77
N ALA A 358 7.78 9.60 -22.20
CA ALA A 358 6.62 8.94 -21.64
C ALA A 358 6.22 7.67 -22.41
N GLN A 359 6.44 7.67 -23.73
CA GLN A 359 6.12 6.54 -24.62
C GLN A 359 7.16 6.41 -25.73
N LEU A 360 7.46 5.19 -26.10
CA LEU A 360 8.37 4.85 -27.19
C LEU A 360 7.76 3.75 -28.05
N ALA A 361 7.90 3.87 -29.36
CA ALA A 361 7.57 2.83 -30.31
C ALA A 361 8.63 2.76 -31.44
N VAL A 362 8.86 1.55 -31.95
CA VAL A 362 9.73 1.29 -33.11
C VAL A 362 8.88 0.89 -34.29
N ALA A 363 9.13 1.46 -35.47
CA ALA A 363 8.43 1.07 -36.70
C ALA A 363 8.77 -0.37 -37.09
N PRO A 364 7.80 -1.29 -37.22
CA PRO A 364 8.09 -2.71 -37.46
C PRO A 364 8.89 -2.96 -38.74
N ASN A 365 8.58 -2.23 -39.80
CA ASN A 365 9.23 -2.36 -41.11
C ASN A 365 10.47 -1.46 -41.29
N GLN A 366 10.71 -0.53 -40.35
CA GLN A 366 11.82 0.42 -40.37
C GLN A 366 12.40 0.56 -38.97
N PRO A 367 13.13 -0.42 -38.46
CA PRO A 367 13.53 -0.49 -37.06
C PRO A 367 14.60 0.55 -36.66
N ARG A 368 14.97 1.46 -37.54
CA ARG A 368 15.74 2.67 -37.25
C ARG A 368 14.83 3.89 -37.05
N THR A 369 13.51 3.72 -37.26
CA THR A 369 12.54 4.79 -37.08
C THR A 369 11.85 4.61 -35.73
N PHE A 370 12.01 5.62 -34.88
CA PHE A 370 11.40 5.68 -33.55
C PHE A 370 10.33 6.77 -33.51
N TYR A 371 9.26 6.47 -32.80
CA TYR A 371 8.27 7.44 -32.38
C TYR A 371 8.37 7.57 -30.87
N ALA A 372 8.54 8.79 -30.41
CA ALA A 372 8.67 9.07 -28.97
C ALA A 372 7.72 10.20 -28.58
N VAL A 373 7.10 10.07 -27.41
CA VAL A 373 6.32 11.12 -26.77
C VAL A 373 7.08 11.59 -25.55
N GLN A 374 7.34 12.88 -25.53
CA GLN A 374 7.93 13.55 -24.38
C GLN A 374 6.84 14.31 -23.64
N ARG A 375 6.88 14.30 -22.31
CA ARG A 375 6.02 15.10 -21.46
C ARG A 375 6.84 16.08 -20.63
N HIS A 376 6.21 17.16 -20.27
CA HIS A 376 6.69 18.16 -19.34
C HIS A 376 6.31 17.82 -17.90
#